data_6c770bff446d26bbe7212bff186afcac
#
_entry.id   6c770bff446d26bbe7212bff186afcac
#
_cell.length_a   1.000
_cell.length_b   1.000
_cell.length_c   1.000
_cell.angle_alpha   90.00
_cell.angle_beta   90.00
_cell.angle_gamma   90.00
#
_symmetry.space_group_name_H-M   'P 1'
#
loop_
_entity.id
_entity.type
_entity.pdbx_description
1 polymer ?
#
loop_
_entity_poly.entity_id
_entity_poly.type
_entity_poly.pdbx_seq_one_letter_code
_entity_poly.pdbx_strand_id
1 'polypeptide(L)'
;MRTQAQNLTLLTDLYELTMMQGYFKNPTDQVVVFDAFYRKNPSGGAYAVAAGLEQVIEYIRDLHFAPDDVDYLRSLGIFDEDFLEYLRGFHFTGDIYAIPEGTVVFPREPLLKVVAPMMEAQLVETAILNIINHQSLIATKASRVVYAAKGDGIMEFGLRRAQGPDAGIYGARAAMIGGCIGTSNVLTGKMFDVPVKGTHAHSWIMSFPDEYTAFKTYANLYPDACILLVDTYDVLESGVPNAIRVFREMKAEGRSMKGYGIRIDSGDLAYLSKKAYEMLEQAGFGDAIISASSDLDEYLIDSLKTQGAKINSWGVGTNLITSSDCPAFGGVYKLAAVKEKENEDFIPKIKLSENSEKVTNPGNKTIFRIYDKESGKIRADLICLADETFDESKDMIIFDPIETWKKTKIKGGTYTLRELLVPVFKKGMCVYNSPSVMEIRDICTKEKATLWEESLRLVNPHEVYVDLSDKLYKIKSELLEEMSMKALEQI
;
A
#
# COMPACT_ATOMS: atom_id res chain seq x y z
N MET A 1 7.93 1.34 -21.25
CA MET A 1 8.25 2.74 -21.15
C MET A 1 7.65 3.21 -19.85
N ARG A 2 8.35 3.08 -18.69
CA ARG A 2 8.34 4.27 -17.88
C ARG A 2 8.37 5.36 -18.93
N THR A 3 7.55 6.38 -18.86
CA THR A 3 7.96 7.65 -19.43
C THR A 3 9.42 7.75 -19.06
N GLN A 4 10.36 7.51 -19.96
CA GLN A 4 11.80 7.25 -19.79
C GLN A 4 12.23 7.33 -18.32
N ALA A 5 13.06 6.44 -17.81
CA ALA A 5 13.50 6.47 -16.42
C ALA A 5 13.88 7.92 -16.09
N GLN A 6 12.94 8.70 -15.58
CA GLN A 6 13.21 10.03 -15.11
C GLN A 6 14.02 9.82 -13.85
N ASN A 7 15.26 10.31 -13.88
CA ASN A 7 16.03 10.47 -12.68
C ASN A 7 15.17 11.27 -11.67
N LEU A 8 14.77 10.62 -10.58
CA LEU A 8 13.91 11.24 -9.56
C LEU A 8 14.73 11.93 -8.45
N THR A 9 16.01 12.18 -8.66
CA THR A 9 16.89 12.81 -7.64
C THR A 9 16.37 14.16 -7.17
N LEU A 10 15.80 14.96 -8.08
CA LEU A 10 15.14 16.23 -7.73
C LEU A 10 13.69 16.10 -7.23
N LEU A 11 13.15 14.88 -7.07
CA LEU A 11 11.87 14.67 -6.38
C LEU A 11 12.08 14.78 -4.87
N THR A 12 12.42 15.99 -4.43
CA THR A 12 12.71 16.33 -3.04
C THR A 12 12.18 17.72 -2.71
N ASP A 13 11.91 17.97 -1.44
CA ASP A 13 11.55 19.31 -0.98
C ASP A 13 12.80 20.20 -0.86
N LEU A 14 12.68 21.48 -1.13
CA LEU A 14 13.81 22.42 -1.13
C LEU A 14 14.59 22.41 0.20
N TYR A 15 13.92 22.22 1.33
CA TYR A 15 14.56 22.23 2.65
C TYR A 15 15.59 21.09 2.80
N GLU A 16 15.42 19.97 2.11
CA GLU A 16 16.37 18.86 2.10
C GLU A 16 17.73 19.33 1.58
N LEU A 17 17.72 20.00 0.42
CA LEU A 17 18.95 20.51 -0.22
C LEU A 17 19.57 21.67 0.57
N THR A 18 18.75 22.57 1.16
CA THR A 18 19.29 23.68 1.98
C THR A 18 19.90 23.15 3.29
N MET A 19 19.30 22.13 3.91
CA MET A 19 19.88 21.46 5.08
C MET A 19 21.16 20.70 4.70
N MET A 20 21.18 20.02 3.53
CA MET A 20 22.39 19.34 3.03
C MET A 20 23.55 20.31 2.86
N GLN A 21 23.32 21.51 2.28
CA GLN A 21 24.36 22.54 2.22
C GLN A 21 24.82 22.96 3.61
N GLY A 22 23.91 23.09 4.57
CA GLY A 22 24.24 23.37 5.96
C GLY A 22 25.15 22.32 6.58
N TYR A 23 24.86 21.03 6.36
CA TYR A 23 25.70 19.91 6.82
C TYR A 23 27.03 19.87 6.07
N PHE A 24 27.05 20.14 4.78
CA PHE A 24 28.27 20.21 3.98
C PHE A 24 29.25 21.31 4.47
N LYS A 25 28.72 22.47 4.87
CA LYS A 25 29.53 23.57 5.43
C LYS A 25 29.97 23.32 6.87
N ASN A 26 29.28 22.47 7.60
CA ASN A 26 29.59 22.08 8.98
C ASN A 26 29.74 20.53 9.04
N PRO A 27 30.80 20.00 8.41
CA PRO A 27 30.91 18.55 8.23
C PRO A 27 31.01 17.85 9.57
N THR A 28 30.23 16.79 9.69
CA THR A 28 30.27 15.82 10.78
C THR A 28 30.37 14.42 10.17
N ASP A 29 31.19 13.55 10.76
CA ASP A 29 31.28 12.14 10.35
C ASP A 29 30.10 11.32 10.88
N GLN A 30 28.95 11.98 11.09
CA GLN A 30 27.79 11.35 11.72
C GLN A 30 27.10 10.38 10.78
N VAL A 31 26.86 9.20 11.30
CA VAL A 31 25.90 8.22 10.77
C VAL A 31 24.61 8.33 11.58
N VAL A 32 23.49 8.42 10.89
CA VAL A 32 22.19 8.64 11.52
C VAL A 32 21.22 7.51 11.19
N VAL A 33 20.20 7.38 12.04
CA VAL A 33 19.09 6.48 11.84
C VAL A 33 17.82 7.30 11.68
N PHE A 34 17.14 7.13 10.55
CA PHE A 34 15.81 7.65 10.31
C PHE A 34 14.82 6.50 10.15
N ASP A 35 13.61 6.68 10.67
CA ASP A 35 12.50 5.76 10.47
C ASP A 35 11.38 6.41 9.68
N ALA A 36 10.91 5.73 8.65
CA ALA A 36 9.64 6.03 7.98
C ALA A 36 8.53 5.19 8.62
N PHE A 37 7.47 5.84 9.13
CA PHE A 37 6.33 5.19 9.77
C PHE A 37 5.06 6.03 9.61
N TYR A 38 3.89 5.44 9.88
CA TYR A 38 2.62 6.17 9.88
C TYR A 38 1.95 6.13 11.27
N ARG A 39 0.96 7.01 11.51
CA ARG A 39 0.39 7.19 12.86
C ARG A 39 -0.99 6.61 13.06
N LYS A 40 -1.81 6.55 12.02
CA LYS A 40 -3.20 6.07 12.07
C LYS A 40 -3.51 5.23 10.85
N ASN A 41 -4.23 4.15 11.06
CA ASN A 41 -4.69 3.32 9.94
C ASN A 41 -5.66 4.12 9.04
N PRO A 42 -5.55 3.99 7.71
CA PRO A 42 -6.48 4.64 6.79
C PRO A 42 -7.89 4.06 6.91
N SER A 43 -8.89 4.87 6.59
CA SER A 43 -10.31 4.47 6.50
C SER A 43 -10.87 3.83 7.78
N GLY A 44 -10.31 4.15 8.95
CA GLY A 44 -10.73 3.56 10.23
C GLY A 44 -10.51 2.05 10.34
N GLY A 45 -9.60 1.48 9.53
CA GLY A 45 -9.21 0.06 9.60
C GLY A 45 -8.30 -0.24 10.78
N ALA A 46 -8.03 -1.52 11.04
CA ALA A 46 -7.10 -1.96 12.08
C ALA A 46 -5.69 -2.26 11.55
N TYR A 47 -5.47 -2.22 10.26
CA TYR A 47 -4.19 -2.51 9.62
C TYR A 47 -4.01 -1.69 8.34
N ALA A 48 -2.77 -1.64 7.86
CA ALA A 48 -2.44 -1.24 6.50
C ALA A 48 -1.65 -2.36 5.79
N VAL A 49 -1.44 -2.21 4.49
CA VAL A 49 -0.62 -3.12 3.67
C VAL A 49 0.61 -2.36 3.20
N ALA A 50 1.79 -2.84 3.54
CA ALA A 50 3.05 -2.24 3.08
C ALA A 50 3.19 -2.43 1.57
N ALA A 51 3.44 -1.33 0.84
CA ALA A 51 3.67 -1.33 -0.60
C ALA A 51 4.54 -0.15 -1.04
N GLY A 52 5.22 -0.27 -2.19
CA GLY A 52 6.07 0.76 -2.76
C GLY A 52 7.57 0.50 -2.64
N LEU A 53 7.99 -0.57 -1.96
CA LEU A 53 9.41 -0.86 -1.74
C LEU A 53 10.19 -1.05 -3.04
N GLU A 54 9.62 -1.72 -4.04
CA GLU A 54 10.27 -1.90 -5.35
C GLU A 54 10.61 -0.55 -6.00
N GLN A 55 9.67 0.41 -5.99
CA GLN A 55 9.91 1.75 -6.53
C GLN A 55 10.94 2.53 -5.71
N VAL A 56 10.96 2.36 -4.38
CA VAL A 56 12.01 2.93 -3.52
C VAL A 56 13.39 2.36 -3.88
N ILE A 57 13.49 1.04 -4.11
CA ILE A 57 14.74 0.39 -4.54
C ILE A 57 15.22 0.96 -5.86
N GLU A 58 14.32 1.14 -6.82
CA GLU A 58 14.65 1.76 -8.11
C GLU A 58 15.15 3.19 -7.93
N TYR A 59 14.45 4.01 -7.12
CA TYR A 59 14.83 5.38 -6.81
C TYR A 59 16.25 5.46 -6.20
N ILE A 60 16.53 4.68 -5.14
CA ILE A 60 17.83 4.70 -4.47
C ILE A 60 18.95 4.21 -5.39
N ARG A 61 18.69 3.20 -6.21
CA ARG A 61 19.69 2.67 -7.18
C ARG A 61 20.07 3.71 -8.24
N ASP A 62 19.10 4.49 -8.68
CA ASP A 62 19.25 5.48 -9.74
C ASP A 62 19.59 6.89 -9.20
N LEU A 63 19.78 7.03 -7.88
CA LEU A 63 19.99 8.31 -7.20
C LEU A 63 21.35 8.91 -7.55
N HIS A 64 21.34 9.98 -8.36
CA HIS A 64 22.52 10.77 -8.74
C HIS A 64 22.09 12.12 -9.32
N PHE A 65 22.86 13.17 -9.07
CA PHE A 65 22.62 14.47 -9.69
C PHE A 65 23.24 14.51 -11.09
N ALA A 66 22.39 14.55 -12.11
CA ALA A 66 22.84 14.74 -13.49
C ALA A 66 23.39 16.17 -13.70
N PRO A 67 24.21 16.42 -14.73
CA PRO A 67 24.75 17.75 -14.97
C PRO A 67 23.69 18.85 -15.09
N ASP A 68 22.58 18.57 -15.74
CA ASP A 68 21.45 19.49 -15.90
C ASP A 68 20.68 19.73 -14.57
N ASP A 69 20.63 18.74 -13.67
CA ASP A 69 20.11 18.92 -12.30
C ASP A 69 20.95 19.95 -11.54
N VAL A 70 22.29 19.81 -11.60
CA VAL A 70 23.21 20.74 -10.92
C VAL A 70 23.13 22.13 -11.54
N ASP A 71 23.03 22.23 -12.88
CA ASP A 71 22.88 23.53 -13.57
C ASP A 71 21.56 24.21 -13.22
N TYR A 72 20.48 23.45 -13.07
CA TYR A 72 19.22 23.97 -12.56
C TYR A 72 19.35 24.49 -11.12
N LEU A 73 19.94 23.69 -10.21
CA LEU A 73 20.15 24.13 -8.81
C LEU A 73 21.03 25.40 -8.75
N ARG A 74 22.07 25.50 -9.60
CA ARG A 74 22.88 26.73 -9.72
C ARG A 74 22.04 27.92 -10.14
N SER A 75 21.09 27.75 -11.04
CA SER A 75 20.24 28.83 -11.52
C SER A 75 19.32 29.41 -10.43
N LEU A 76 19.07 28.67 -9.34
CA LEU A 76 18.29 29.16 -8.20
C LEU A 76 19.03 30.24 -7.38
N GLY A 77 20.37 30.30 -7.48
CA GLY A 77 21.19 31.33 -6.84
C GLY A 77 21.26 31.26 -5.31
N ILE A 78 20.92 30.10 -4.72
CA ILE A 78 20.88 29.89 -3.26
C ILE A 78 21.91 28.87 -2.77
N PHE A 79 22.60 28.19 -3.69
CA PHE A 79 23.60 27.18 -3.36
C PHE A 79 24.99 27.63 -3.76
N ASP A 80 25.97 27.32 -2.90
CA ASP A 80 27.38 27.63 -3.14
C ASP A 80 27.99 26.64 -4.16
N GLU A 81 28.97 27.12 -4.95
CA GLU A 81 29.56 26.32 -6.05
C GLU A 81 30.26 25.05 -5.55
N ASP A 82 30.94 25.09 -4.41
CA ASP A 82 31.57 23.92 -3.80
C ASP A 82 30.59 22.84 -3.37
N PHE A 83 29.40 23.22 -2.89
CA PHE A 83 28.31 22.28 -2.62
C PHE A 83 27.73 21.71 -3.92
N LEU A 84 27.52 22.52 -4.94
CA LEU A 84 27.06 22.05 -6.26
C LEU A 84 28.04 21.09 -6.90
N GLU A 85 29.36 21.32 -6.76
CA GLU A 85 30.38 20.38 -7.24
C GLU A 85 30.35 19.07 -6.43
N TYR A 86 30.15 19.12 -5.11
CA TYR A 86 29.95 17.93 -4.29
C TYR A 86 28.77 17.07 -4.78
N LEU A 87 27.65 17.69 -5.16
CA LEU A 87 26.47 16.96 -5.65
C LEU A 87 26.74 16.15 -6.92
N ARG A 88 27.69 16.57 -7.77
CA ARG A 88 28.08 15.81 -8.99
C ARG A 88 28.59 14.41 -8.69
N GLY A 89 29.23 14.22 -7.54
CA GLY A 89 29.75 12.92 -7.09
C GLY A 89 28.82 12.17 -6.13
N PHE A 90 27.63 12.72 -5.88
CA PHE A 90 26.73 12.17 -4.88
C PHE A 90 26.16 10.81 -5.30
N HIS A 91 26.18 9.87 -4.37
CA HIS A 91 25.52 8.58 -4.46
C HIS A 91 25.20 8.08 -3.06
N PHE A 92 24.20 7.22 -2.94
CA PHE A 92 23.82 6.63 -1.66
C PHE A 92 24.78 5.53 -1.25
N THR A 93 25.33 5.60 -0.03
CA THR A 93 26.32 4.64 0.51
C THR A 93 25.81 3.92 1.77
N GLY A 94 24.63 4.31 2.28
CA GLY A 94 24.08 3.81 3.52
C GLY A 94 23.44 2.42 3.43
N ASP A 95 22.86 2.02 4.56
CA ASP A 95 22.03 0.82 4.71
C ASP A 95 20.56 1.21 4.71
N ILE A 96 19.72 0.37 4.10
CA ILE A 96 18.26 0.46 4.21
C ILE A 96 17.71 -0.90 4.64
N TYR A 97 16.81 -0.86 5.61
CA TYR A 97 16.00 -2.00 6.04
C TYR A 97 14.54 -1.66 5.85
N ALA A 98 13.73 -2.59 5.41
CA ALA A 98 12.31 -2.35 5.20
C ALA A 98 11.46 -3.57 5.50
N ILE A 99 10.18 -3.33 5.78
CA ILE A 99 9.18 -4.39 5.82
C ILE A 99 8.84 -4.78 4.37
N PRO A 100 8.89 -6.07 4.00
CA PRO A 100 8.55 -6.52 2.65
C PRO A 100 7.13 -6.14 2.23
N GLU A 101 6.96 -5.85 0.93
CA GLU A 101 5.64 -5.55 0.38
C GLU A 101 4.64 -6.69 0.59
N GLY A 102 3.37 -6.35 0.72
CA GLY A 102 2.30 -7.31 1.01
C GLY A 102 2.14 -7.65 2.50
N THR A 103 3.11 -7.29 3.35
CA THR A 103 3.00 -7.48 4.80
C THR A 103 1.92 -6.57 5.38
N VAL A 104 1.05 -7.08 6.25
CA VAL A 104 0.17 -6.24 7.05
C VAL A 104 0.99 -5.52 8.10
N VAL A 105 0.70 -4.23 8.30
CA VAL A 105 1.47 -3.34 9.19
C VAL A 105 0.53 -2.49 10.03
N PHE A 106 1.06 -1.99 11.15
CA PHE A 106 0.29 -1.22 12.12
C PHE A 106 0.92 0.15 12.40
N PRO A 107 0.17 1.10 12.97
CA PRO A 107 0.69 2.44 13.27
C PRO A 107 1.95 2.41 14.13
N ARG A 108 2.89 3.33 13.86
CA ARG A 108 4.16 3.56 14.59
C ARG A 108 5.26 2.54 14.35
N GLU A 109 5.02 1.51 13.58
CA GLU A 109 6.07 0.61 13.14
C GLU A 109 6.99 1.30 12.14
N PRO A 110 8.32 1.19 12.26
CA PRO A 110 9.23 1.56 11.19
C PRO A 110 8.96 0.69 9.94
N LEU A 111 8.27 1.23 8.95
CA LEU A 111 8.06 0.56 7.66
C LEU A 111 9.35 0.44 6.88
N LEU A 112 10.22 1.45 7.03
CA LEU A 112 11.54 1.53 6.43
C LEU A 112 12.46 2.30 7.38
N LYS A 113 13.68 1.81 7.53
CA LYS A 113 14.76 2.40 8.31
C LYS A 113 15.95 2.69 7.41
N VAL A 114 16.45 3.92 7.46
CA VAL A 114 17.68 4.34 6.79
C VAL A 114 18.78 4.53 7.82
N VAL A 115 19.95 3.92 7.59
CA VAL A 115 21.15 4.08 8.39
C VAL A 115 22.28 4.56 7.45
N ALA A 116 22.57 5.86 7.47
CA ALA A 116 23.46 6.46 6.46
C ALA A 116 24.14 7.74 6.99
N PRO A 117 25.13 8.29 6.28
CA PRO A 117 25.60 9.66 6.51
C PRO A 117 24.43 10.65 6.48
N MET A 118 24.52 11.71 7.30
CA MET A 118 23.40 12.65 7.53
C MET A 118 22.80 13.21 6.23
N MET A 119 23.65 13.66 5.29
CA MET A 119 23.17 14.24 4.03
C MET A 119 22.42 13.23 3.15
N GLU A 120 22.90 11.99 3.10
CA GLU A 120 22.25 10.91 2.34
C GLU A 120 20.90 10.51 2.94
N ALA A 121 20.88 10.34 4.26
CA ALA A 121 19.65 9.97 4.98
C ALA A 121 18.60 11.07 4.90
N GLN A 122 19.01 12.35 4.87
CA GLN A 122 18.10 13.49 4.76
C GLN A 122 17.50 13.60 3.35
N LEU A 123 18.28 13.51 2.30
CA LEU A 123 17.83 13.70 0.91
C LEU A 123 16.71 12.76 0.50
N VAL A 124 16.71 11.54 1.00
CA VAL A 124 15.79 10.49 0.53
C VAL A 124 14.40 10.56 1.19
N GLU A 125 14.17 11.44 2.17
CA GLU A 125 12.92 11.55 2.93
C GLU A 125 11.70 11.70 2.01
N THR A 126 11.68 12.76 1.20
CA THR A 126 10.50 13.13 0.42
C THR A 126 10.10 12.06 -0.59
N ALA A 127 11.06 11.53 -1.35
CA ALA A 127 10.77 10.50 -2.36
C ALA A 127 10.30 9.19 -1.72
N ILE A 128 10.94 8.73 -0.64
CA ILE A 128 10.53 7.53 0.09
C ILE A 128 9.09 7.69 0.60
N LEU A 129 8.77 8.80 1.25
CA LEU A 129 7.43 9.04 1.78
C LEU A 129 6.38 9.15 0.68
N ASN A 130 6.67 9.86 -0.41
CA ASN A 130 5.75 9.99 -1.54
C ASN A 130 5.38 8.61 -2.11
N ILE A 131 6.37 7.75 -2.34
CA ILE A 131 6.20 6.42 -2.91
C ILE A 131 5.43 5.49 -1.95
N ILE A 132 5.90 5.37 -0.70
CA ILE A 132 5.32 4.43 0.27
C ILE A 132 3.90 4.87 0.67
N ASN A 133 3.69 6.18 0.90
CA ASN A 133 2.38 6.70 1.27
C ASN A 133 1.32 6.38 0.21
N HIS A 134 1.60 6.64 -1.07
CA HIS A 134 0.64 6.39 -2.13
C HIS A 134 0.34 4.89 -2.28
N GLN A 135 1.38 4.06 -2.46
CA GLN A 135 1.15 2.65 -2.74
C GLN A 135 0.58 1.89 -1.54
N SER A 136 1.04 2.17 -0.32
CA SER A 136 0.47 1.54 0.88
C SER A 136 -0.99 1.95 1.11
N LEU A 137 -1.35 3.21 0.84
CA LEU A 137 -2.73 3.68 0.92
C LEU A 137 -3.65 2.91 -0.03
N ILE A 138 -3.26 2.82 -1.31
CA ILE A 138 -4.09 2.15 -2.33
C ILE A 138 -4.13 0.63 -2.12
N ALA A 139 -3.02 -0.01 -1.74
CA ALA A 139 -3.00 -1.43 -1.40
C ALA A 139 -3.93 -1.74 -0.22
N THR A 140 -3.93 -0.87 0.80
CA THR A 140 -4.83 -0.99 1.97
C THR A 140 -6.29 -0.82 1.56
N LYS A 141 -6.62 0.19 0.76
CA LYS A 141 -7.98 0.41 0.24
C LYS A 141 -8.46 -0.79 -0.57
N ALA A 142 -7.63 -1.28 -1.49
CA ALA A 142 -7.92 -2.47 -2.28
C ALA A 142 -8.16 -3.71 -1.40
N SER A 143 -7.34 -3.91 -0.36
CA SER A 143 -7.48 -5.03 0.59
C SER A 143 -8.82 -5.02 1.31
N ARG A 144 -9.35 -3.84 1.69
CA ARG A 144 -10.67 -3.67 2.30
C ARG A 144 -11.81 -3.96 1.32
N VAL A 145 -11.69 -3.45 0.09
CA VAL A 145 -12.66 -3.72 -0.99
C VAL A 145 -12.73 -5.22 -1.31
N VAL A 146 -11.58 -5.89 -1.40
CA VAL A 146 -11.49 -7.33 -1.62
C VAL A 146 -12.12 -8.12 -0.46
N TYR A 147 -11.89 -7.69 0.78
CA TYR A 147 -12.52 -8.32 1.95
C TYR A 147 -14.05 -8.21 1.92
N ALA A 148 -14.59 -7.03 1.57
CA ALA A 148 -16.03 -6.80 1.45
C ALA A 148 -16.71 -7.70 0.41
N ALA A 149 -15.98 -8.07 -0.64
CA ALA A 149 -16.49 -8.91 -1.73
C ALA A 149 -16.67 -10.39 -1.35
N LYS A 150 -16.18 -10.83 -0.18
CA LYS A 150 -16.39 -12.19 0.38
C LYS A 150 -16.03 -13.31 -0.63
N GLY A 151 -14.90 -13.16 -1.32
CA GLY A 151 -14.37 -14.14 -2.27
C GLY A 151 -14.68 -13.87 -3.74
N ASP A 152 -15.54 -12.92 -4.06
CA ASP A 152 -15.75 -12.50 -5.44
C ASP A 152 -14.54 -11.72 -5.99
N GLY A 153 -14.38 -11.73 -7.32
CA GLY A 153 -13.28 -11.05 -7.97
C GLY A 153 -13.44 -9.52 -8.02
N ILE A 154 -12.43 -8.79 -7.58
CA ILE A 154 -12.35 -7.33 -7.71
C ILE A 154 -11.41 -6.97 -8.86
N MET A 155 -11.88 -6.13 -9.79
CA MET A 155 -11.09 -5.55 -10.89
C MET A 155 -10.87 -4.07 -10.60
N GLU A 156 -9.64 -3.59 -10.76
CA GLU A 156 -9.29 -2.18 -10.67
C GLU A 156 -9.64 -1.47 -11.98
N PHE A 157 -10.56 -0.50 -11.95
CA PHE A 157 -11.05 0.26 -13.12
C PHE A 157 -10.89 1.77 -12.97
N GLY A 158 -9.93 2.22 -12.15
CA GLY A 158 -9.79 3.62 -11.76
C GLY A 158 -8.84 4.46 -12.61
N LEU A 159 -8.10 3.92 -13.60
CA LEU A 159 -7.06 4.65 -14.33
C LEU A 159 -7.46 6.08 -14.74
N ARG A 160 -8.63 6.28 -15.35
CA ARG A 160 -9.11 7.59 -15.82
C ARG A 160 -9.51 8.56 -14.69
N ARG A 161 -9.50 8.11 -13.42
CA ARG A 161 -9.86 8.87 -12.22
C ARG A 161 -8.67 9.12 -11.30
N ALA A 162 -7.53 8.49 -11.56
CA ALA A 162 -6.30 8.68 -10.78
C ALA A 162 -5.75 10.10 -10.92
N GLN A 163 -5.00 10.55 -9.92
CA GLN A 163 -4.36 11.88 -9.89
C GLN A 163 -3.07 11.92 -10.71
N GLY A 164 -3.18 11.67 -12.00
CA GLY A 164 -2.08 11.67 -12.95
C GLY A 164 -1.63 10.27 -13.36
N PRO A 165 -0.77 10.18 -14.39
CA PRO A 165 -0.33 8.90 -14.97
C PRO A 165 0.34 7.97 -13.97
N ASP A 166 1.26 8.49 -13.16
CA ASP A 166 2.01 7.68 -12.18
C ASP A 166 1.09 7.15 -11.08
N ALA A 167 0.16 7.97 -10.58
CA ALA A 167 -0.86 7.52 -9.64
C ALA A 167 -1.74 6.41 -10.23
N GLY A 168 -2.06 6.47 -11.54
CA GLY A 168 -2.78 5.41 -12.24
C GLY A 168 -1.97 4.13 -12.40
N ILE A 169 -0.66 4.23 -12.68
CA ILE A 169 0.22 3.07 -12.89
C ILE A 169 0.53 2.37 -11.55
N TYR A 170 1.08 3.12 -10.60
CA TYR A 170 1.49 2.56 -9.31
C TYR A 170 0.30 2.29 -8.38
N GLY A 171 -0.81 3.04 -8.54
CA GLY A 171 -2.05 2.73 -7.85
C GLY A 171 -2.67 1.41 -8.31
N ALA A 172 -2.67 1.14 -9.62
CA ALA A 172 -3.12 -0.16 -10.14
C ALA A 172 -2.19 -1.31 -9.67
N ARG A 173 -0.85 -1.11 -9.65
CA ARG A 173 0.10 -2.05 -9.05
C ARG A 173 -0.26 -2.33 -7.59
N ALA A 174 -0.46 -1.30 -6.80
CA ALA A 174 -0.81 -1.40 -5.38
C ALA A 174 -2.17 -2.10 -5.16
N ALA A 175 -3.16 -1.85 -6.02
CA ALA A 175 -4.43 -2.54 -5.98
C ALA A 175 -4.29 -4.06 -6.23
N MET A 176 -3.40 -4.47 -7.13
CA MET A 176 -3.07 -5.89 -7.32
C MET A 176 -2.47 -6.49 -6.05
N ILE A 177 -1.52 -5.80 -5.38
CA ILE A 177 -0.96 -6.23 -4.09
C ILE A 177 -2.07 -6.39 -3.05
N GLY A 178 -3.03 -5.46 -2.97
CA GLY A 178 -4.19 -5.52 -2.07
C GLY A 178 -5.16 -6.67 -2.32
N GLY A 179 -5.05 -7.35 -3.47
CA GLY A 179 -5.82 -8.57 -3.78
C GLY A 179 -6.73 -8.48 -5.00
N CYS A 180 -6.70 -7.39 -5.78
CA CYS A 180 -7.43 -7.32 -7.05
C CYS A 180 -6.98 -8.42 -8.01
N ILE A 181 -7.89 -8.91 -8.85
CA ILE A 181 -7.63 -10.00 -9.82
C ILE A 181 -7.19 -9.49 -11.20
N GLY A 182 -7.19 -8.19 -11.41
CA GLY A 182 -6.78 -7.56 -12.66
C GLY A 182 -7.03 -6.07 -12.64
N THR A 183 -6.43 -5.37 -13.60
CA THR A 183 -6.60 -3.93 -13.83
C THR A 183 -6.99 -3.66 -15.28
N SER A 184 -7.70 -2.56 -15.53
CA SER A 184 -7.93 -2.06 -16.88
C SER A 184 -6.73 -1.30 -17.48
N ASN A 185 -5.69 -1.04 -16.67
CA ASN A 185 -4.52 -0.29 -17.07
C ASN A 185 -3.54 -1.19 -17.87
N VAL A 186 -3.59 -1.06 -19.19
CA VAL A 186 -2.76 -1.85 -20.11
C VAL A 186 -1.26 -1.62 -19.87
N LEU A 187 -0.86 -0.38 -19.53
CA LEU A 187 0.53 -0.05 -19.26
C LEU A 187 1.02 -0.72 -17.96
N THR A 188 0.21 -0.71 -16.91
CA THR A 188 0.51 -1.43 -15.66
C THR A 188 0.64 -2.94 -15.91
N GLY A 189 -0.26 -3.51 -16.75
CA GLY A 189 -0.16 -4.90 -17.17
C GLY A 189 1.17 -5.23 -17.82
N LYS A 190 1.63 -4.36 -18.72
CA LYS A 190 2.92 -4.52 -19.41
C LYS A 190 4.12 -4.34 -18.48
N MET A 191 4.06 -3.36 -17.56
CA MET A 191 5.21 -3.03 -16.69
C MET A 191 5.46 -4.07 -15.59
N PHE A 192 4.39 -4.62 -15.03
CA PHE A 192 4.44 -5.46 -13.84
C PHE A 192 3.95 -6.89 -14.06
N ASP A 193 3.71 -7.27 -15.31
CA ASP A 193 3.21 -8.60 -15.72
C ASP A 193 1.96 -9.03 -14.93
N VAL A 194 0.98 -8.12 -14.80
CA VAL A 194 -0.27 -8.37 -14.09
C VAL A 194 -1.44 -8.52 -15.08
N PRO A 195 -2.51 -9.29 -14.71
CA PRO A 195 -3.65 -9.51 -15.59
C PRO A 195 -4.36 -8.21 -15.97
N VAL A 196 -4.55 -8.01 -17.29
CA VAL A 196 -5.38 -6.91 -17.82
C VAL A 196 -6.80 -7.44 -18.05
N LYS A 197 -7.77 -6.74 -17.48
CA LYS A 197 -9.19 -7.09 -17.54
C LYS A 197 -10.01 -5.87 -17.96
N GLY A 198 -11.11 -6.12 -18.64
CA GLY A 198 -12.02 -5.06 -19.06
C GLY A 198 -13.16 -5.61 -19.89
N THR A 199 -14.11 -4.72 -20.20
CA THR A 199 -15.24 -5.00 -21.07
C THR A 199 -15.37 -3.84 -22.09
N HIS A 200 -16.55 -3.61 -22.62
CA HIS A 200 -16.82 -2.47 -23.50
C HIS A 200 -17.58 -1.34 -22.75
N ALA A 201 -17.68 -0.17 -23.37
CA ALA A 201 -18.41 0.98 -22.86
C ALA A 201 -19.79 1.15 -23.55
N HIS A 202 -20.67 2.01 -22.99
CA HIS A 202 -21.97 2.34 -23.60
C HIS A 202 -21.82 2.87 -25.02
N SER A 203 -20.76 3.62 -25.34
CA SER A 203 -20.48 4.12 -26.70
C SER A 203 -20.34 3.01 -27.72
N TRP A 204 -19.85 1.82 -27.34
CA TRP A 204 -19.86 0.65 -28.23
C TRP A 204 -21.28 0.27 -28.62
N ILE A 205 -22.20 0.16 -27.65
CA ILE A 205 -23.61 -0.19 -27.92
C ILE A 205 -24.24 0.87 -28.82
N MET A 206 -24.06 2.15 -28.48
CA MET A 206 -24.64 3.29 -29.21
C MET A 206 -24.10 3.45 -30.62
N SER A 207 -22.98 2.87 -30.98
CA SER A 207 -22.39 2.93 -32.34
C SER A 207 -22.96 1.93 -33.30
N PHE A 208 -23.82 1.00 -32.85
CA PHE A 208 -24.48 0.00 -33.67
C PHE A 208 -25.96 0.37 -33.92
N PRO A 209 -26.59 -0.21 -34.97
CA PRO A 209 -28.03 0.03 -35.28
C PRO A 209 -28.97 -0.35 -34.13
N ASP A 210 -28.59 -1.38 -33.36
CA ASP A 210 -29.31 -1.87 -32.19
C ASP A 210 -28.39 -2.61 -31.22
N GLU A 211 -28.84 -2.78 -29.97
CA GLU A 211 -28.12 -3.40 -28.89
C GLU A 211 -27.76 -4.87 -29.14
N TYR A 212 -28.70 -5.63 -29.75
CA TYR A 212 -28.42 -7.03 -30.08
C TYR A 212 -27.26 -7.16 -31.09
N THR A 213 -27.22 -6.33 -32.12
CA THR A 213 -26.13 -6.30 -33.11
C THR A 213 -24.78 -5.99 -32.46
N ALA A 214 -24.76 -5.04 -31.54
CA ALA A 214 -23.55 -4.70 -30.75
C ALA A 214 -23.07 -5.90 -29.90
N PHE A 215 -23.98 -6.55 -29.19
CA PHE A 215 -23.69 -7.73 -28.36
C PHE A 215 -23.22 -8.91 -29.19
N LYS A 216 -23.89 -9.23 -30.28
CA LYS A 216 -23.50 -10.31 -31.20
C LYS A 216 -22.11 -10.09 -31.76
N THR A 217 -21.82 -8.85 -32.18
CA THR A 217 -20.49 -8.49 -32.71
C THR A 217 -19.42 -8.68 -31.64
N TYR A 218 -19.65 -8.22 -30.40
CA TYR A 218 -18.70 -8.41 -29.31
C TYR A 218 -18.46 -9.88 -28.98
N ALA A 219 -19.53 -10.66 -28.89
CA ALA A 219 -19.48 -12.09 -28.65
C ALA A 219 -18.73 -12.88 -29.75
N ASN A 220 -18.84 -12.43 -31.00
CA ASN A 220 -18.10 -13.01 -32.12
C ASN A 220 -16.58 -12.77 -32.00
N LEU A 221 -16.16 -11.60 -31.51
CA LEU A 221 -14.76 -11.21 -31.34
C LEU A 221 -14.13 -11.80 -30.10
N TYR A 222 -14.88 -11.88 -28.99
CA TYR A 222 -14.37 -12.23 -27.67
C TYR A 222 -15.23 -13.29 -26.97
N PRO A 223 -15.36 -14.51 -27.52
CA PRO A 223 -16.29 -15.52 -26.98
C PRO A 223 -15.92 -16.00 -25.56
N ASP A 224 -14.61 -16.02 -25.22
CA ASP A 224 -14.11 -16.44 -23.91
C ASP A 224 -14.06 -15.31 -22.86
N ALA A 225 -14.43 -14.08 -23.25
CA ALA A 225 -14.46 -12.89 -22.40
C ALA A 225 -15.69 -12.01 -22.71
N CYS A 226 -16.83 -12.66 -22.97
CA CYS A 226 -18.06 -12.03 -23.42
C CYS A 226 -18.90 -11.48 -22.26
N ILE A 227 -18.47 -10.38 -21.67
CA ILE A 227 -19.24 -9.65 -20.65
C ILE A 227 -19.97 -8.48 -21.33
N LEU A 228 -21.30 -8.54 -21.39
CA LEU A 228 -22.15 -7.61 -22.09
C LEU A 228 -22.71 -6.53 -21.16
N LEU A 229 -22.53 -5.26 -21.51
CA LEU A 229 -23.03 -4.12 -20.72
C LEU A 229 -24.50 -3.89 -21.04
N VAL A 230 -25.39 -4.20 -20.09
CA VAL A 230 -26.83 -4.35 -20.35
C VAL A 230 -27.69 -3.14 -19.96
N ASP A 231 -27.09 -2.08 -19.43
CA ASP A 231 -27.81 -0.90 -18.91
C ASP A 231 -27.68 0.34 -19.79
N THR A 232 -27.42 0.15 -21.11
CA THR A 232 -27.36 1.28 -22.03
C THR A 232 -28.74 1.90 -22.25
N TYR A 233 -29.82 1.07 -22.32
CA TYR A 233 -31.19 1.50 -22.50
C TYR A 233 -32.07 1.04 -21.34
N ASP A 234 -32.42 -0.24 -21.28
CA ASP A 234 -33.18 -0.84 -20.20
C ASP A 234 -32.63 -2.23 -19.87
N VAL A 235 -32.26 -2.43 -18.59
CA VAL A 235 -31.62 -3.68 -18.16
C VAL A 235 -32.51 -4.89 -18.33
N LEU A 236 -33.80 -4.79 -17.95
CA LEU A 236 -34.70 -5.93 -17.87
C LEU A 236 -35.53 -6.15 -19.13
N GLU A 237 -35.91 -5.06 -19.81
CA GLU A 237 -36.76 -5.13 -21.01
C GLU A 237 -35.95 -5.26 -22.32
N SER A 238 -34.65 -4.87 -22.31
CA SER A 238 -33.78 -4.88 -23.50
C SER A 238 -32.47 -5.62 -23.28
N GLY A 239 -31.64 -5.16 -22.34
CA GLY A 239 -30.24 -5.61 -22.18
C GLY A 239 -30.11 -7.09 -21.86
N VAL A 240 -30.74 -7.57 -20.79
CA VAL A 240 -30.70 -9.00 -20.39
C VAL A 240 -31.38 -9.89 -21.44
N PRO A 241 -32.57 -9.57 -22.02
CA PRO A 241 -33.14 -10.35 -23.08
C PRO A 241 -32.22 -10.50 -24.31
N ASN A 242 -31.57 -9.40 -24.76
CA ASN A 242 -30.65 -9.43 -25.89
C ASN A 242 -29.39 -10.24 -25.57
N ALA A 243 -28.85 -10.13 -24.35
CA ALA A 243 -27.71 -10.94 -23.88
C ALA A 243 -28.07 -12.44 -23.91
N ILE A 244 -29.22 -12.83 -23.38
CA ILE A 244 -29.71 -14.21 -23.38
C ILE A 244 -29.83 -14.73 -24.82
N ARG A 245 -30.37 -13.91 -25.76
CA ARG A 245 -30.44 -14.27 -27.16
C ARG A 245 -29.07 -14.57 -27.75
N VAL A 246 -28.08 -13.71 -27.50
CA VAL A 246 -26.71 -13.91 -27.96
C VAL A 246 -26.09 -15.18 -27.34
N PHE A 247 -26.26 -15.42 -26.03
CA PHE A 247 -25.75 -16.62 -25.36
C PHE A 247 -26.36 -17.92 -25.90
N ARG A 248 -27.67 -17.91 -26.27
CA ARG A 248 -28.32 -19.05 -26.95
C ARG A 248 -27.69 -19.34 -28.31
N GLU A 249 -27.38 -18.31 -29.05
CA GLU A 249 -26.74 -18.45 -30.35
C GLU A 249 -25.31 -18.96 -30.23
N MET A 250 -24.50 -18.41 -29.29
CA MET A 250 -23.15 -18.91 -29.00
C MET A 250 -23.17 -20.39 -28.65
N LYS A 251 -24.11 -20.81 -27.78
CA LYS A 251 -24.29 -22.21 -27.37
C LYS A 251 -24.66 -23.11 -28.52
N ALA A 252 -25.62 -22.67 -29.39
CA ALA A 252 -26.04 -23.42 -30.55
C ALA A 252 -24.95 -23.57 -31.62
N GLU A 253 -24.06 -22.57 -31.73
CA GLU A 253 -22.90 -22.57 -32.62
C GLU A 253 -21.70 -23.37 -32.02
N GLY A 254 -21.84 -23.93 -30.81
CA GLY A 254 -20.77 -24.69 -30.15
C GLY A 254 -19.54 -23.85 -29.75
N ARG A 255 -19.72 -22.54 -29.59
CA ARG A 255 -18.60 -21.66 -29.18
C ARG A 255 -18.18 -21.89 -27.74
N SER A 256 -16.93 -21.59 -27.46
CA SER A 256 -16.43 -21.50 -26.08
C SER A 256 -17.16 -20.39 -25.32
N MET A 257 -17.51 -20.66 -24.05
CA MET A 257 -18.22 -19.71 -23.18
C MET A 257 -17.57 -19.74 -21.77
N LYS A 258 -16.24 -19.61 -21.70
CA LYS A 258 -15.50 -19.74 -20.43
C LYS A 258 -15.71 -18.53 -19.50
N GLY A 259 -15.84 -17.32 -20.05
CA GLY A 259 -16.01 -16.09 -19.29
C GLY A 259 -17.09 -15.23 -19.93
N TYR A 260 -18.37 -15.66 -19.83
CA TYR A 260 -19.51 -14.93 -20.37
C TYR A 260 -20.40 -14.41 -19.25
N GLY A 261 -21.12 -13.34 -19.53
CA GLY A 261 -22.01 -12.74 -18.55
C GLY A 261 -22.46 -11.34 -18.91
N ILE A 262 -22.97 -10.64 -17.93
CA ILE A 262 -23.47 -9.29 -18.06
C ILE A 262 -22.78 -8.34 -17.10
N ARG A 263 -22.78 -7.03 -17.41
CA ARG A 263 -22.35 -5.95 -16.52
C ARG A 263 -23.47 -4.92 -16.36
N ILE A 264 -23.70 -4.52 -15.11
CA ILE A 264 -24.64 -3.48 -14.71
C ILE A 264 -23.82 -2.33 -14.10
N ASP A 265 -23.93 -1.12 -14.67
CA ASP A 265 -23.12 0.06 -14.29
C ASP A 265 -23.96 1.15 -13.61
N SER A 266 -25.29 0.98 -13.53
CA SER A 266 -26.23 2.00 -13.03
C SER A 266 -27.50 1.39 -12.44
N GLY A 267 -28.28 2.22 -11.73
CA GLY A 267 -29.56 1.85 -11.14
C GLY A 267 -29.43 1.13 -9.80
N ASP A 268 -30.50 0.51 -9.35
CA ASP A 268 -30.52 -0.31 -8.11
C ASP A 268 -29.84 -1.67 -8.37
N LEU A 269 -28.55 -1.74 -8.07
CA LEU A 269 -27.71 -2.92 -8.33
C LEU A 269 -28.23 -4.19 -7.61
N ALA A 270 -28.81 -4.04 -6.40
CA ALA A 270 -29.33 -5.18 -5.67
C ALA A 270 -30.59 -5.75 -6.34
N TYR A 271 -31.51 -4.88 -6.70
CA TYR A 271 -32.74 -5.28 -7.39
C TYR A 271 -32.45 -5.83 -8.79
N LEU A 272 -31.71 -5.06 -9.60
CA LEU A 272 -31.43 -5.41 -10.98
C LEU A 272 -30.64 -6.72 -11.12
N SER A 273 -29.63 -6.93 -10.25
CA SER A 273 -28.85 -8.18 -10.30
C SER A 273 -29.68 -9.42 -9.93
N LYS A 274 -30.62 -9.30 -9.00
CA LYS A 274 -31.54 -10.41 -8.65
C LYS A 274 -32.46 -10.74 -9.82
N LYS A 275 -33.07 -9.72 -10.44
CA LYS A 275 -33.97 -9.91 -11.60
C LYS A 275 -33.22 -10.45 -12.82
N ALA A 276 -32.05 -9.90 -13.10
CA ALA A 276 -31.19 -10.40 -14.18
C ALA A 276 -30.79 -11.87 -13.95
N TYR A 277 -30.43 -12.23 -12.70
CA TYR A 277 -30.12 -13.61 -12.37
C TYR A 277 -31.32 -14.56 -12.59
N GLU A 278 -32.52 -14.19 -12.12
CA GLU A 278 -33.74 -14.97 -12.36
C GLU A 278 -33.98 -15.23 -13.87
N MET A 279 -33.81 -14.20 -14.71
CA MET A 279 -33.95 -14.31 -16.16
C MET A 279 -32.89 -15.20 -16.79
N LEU A 280 -31.64 -15.05 -16.39
CA LEU A 280 -30.53 -15.86 -16.88
C LEU A 280 -30.69 -17.34 -16.47
N GLU A 281 -31.05 -17.61 -15.21
CA GLU A 281 -31.28 -18.96 -14.68
C GLU A 281 -32.42 -19.66 -15.43
N GLN A 282 -33.59 -18.99 -15.62
CA GLN A 282 -34.71 -19.50 -16.39
C GLN A 282 -34.34 -19.80 -17.86
N ALA A 283 -33.40 -19.03 -18.42
CA ALA A 283 -32.89 -19.26 -19.77
C ALA A 283 -31.81 -20.35 -19.86
N GLY A 284 -31.38 -20.94 -18.74
CA GLY A 284 -30.35 -21.99 -18.65
C GLY A 284 -28.91 -21.46 -18.65
N PHE A 285 -28.70 -20.20 -18.13
CA PHE A 285 -27.43 -19.51 -18.01
C PHE A 285 -27.20 -19.02 -16.57
N GLY A 286 -27.60 -19.80 -15.56
CA GLY A 286 -27.42 -19.45 -14.15
C GLY A 286 -25.97 -19.40 -13.67
N ASP A 287 -25.04 -19.88 -14.49
CA ASP A 287 -23.58 -19.83 -14.28
C ASP A 287 -22.94 -18.56 -14.89
N ALA A 288 -23.70 -17.70 -15.57
CA ALA A 288 -23.20 -16.46 -16.16
C ALA A 288 -22.64 -15.51 -15.09
N ILE A 289 -21.57 -14.81 -15.43
CA ILE A 289 -21.02 -13.76 -14.58
C ILE A 289 -22.00 -12.58 -14.55
N ILE A 290 -22.29 -12.10 -13.34
CA ILE A 290 -22.98 -10.81 -13.16
C ILE A 290 -21.97 -9.85 -12.53
N SER A 291 -21.46 -8.95 -13.35
CA SER A 291 -20.50 -7.93 -12.94
C SER A 291 -21.21 -6.63 -12.61
N ALA A 292 -20.80 -5.94 -11.56
CA ALA A 292 -21.24 -4.59 -11.26
C ALA A 292 -20.07 -3.60 -11.29
N SER A 293 -20.37 -2.39 -11.69
CA SER A 293 -19.50 -1.21 -11.58
C SER A 293 -20.37 0.00 -11.20
N SER A 294 -19.80 1.19 -11.05
CA SER A 294 -20.45 2.41 -10.55
C SER A 294 -20.13 2.71 -9.09
N ASP A 295 -19.35 3.75 -8.84
CA ASP A 295 -19.01 4.37 -7.53
C ASP A 295 -18.91 3.41 -6.32
N LEU A 296 -18.50 2.15 -6.59
CA LEU A 296 -18.36 1.10 -5.60
C LEU A 296 -17.22 1.39 -4.63
N ASP A 297 -17.45 1.02 -3.37
CA ASP A 297 -16.45 0.95 -2.30
C ASP A 297 -16.73 -0.28 -1.42
N GLU A 298 -15.92 -0.50 -0.38
CA GLU A 298 -16.07 -1.62 0.55
C GLU A 298 -17.41 -1.62 1.29
N TYR A 299 -17.95 -0.45 1.61
CA TYR A 299 -19.22 -0.34 2.35
C TYR A 299 -20.42 -0.65 1.48
N LEU A 300 -20.43 -0.13 0.25
CA LEU A 300 -21.49 -0.41 -0.71
C LEU A 300 -21.47 -1.89 -1.13
N ILE A 301 -20.30 -2.47 -1.38
CA ILE A 301 -20.17 -3.89 -1.71
C ILE A 301 -20.68 -4.78 -0.56
N ASP A 302 -20.28 -4.51 0.70
CA ASP A 302 -20.78 -5.27 1.85
C ASP A 302 -22.29 -5.14 2.02
N SER A 303 -22.83 -3.93 1.81
CA SER A 303 -24.27 -3.67 1.83
C SER A 303 -25.00 -4.48 0.74
N LEU A 304 -24.51 -4.45 -0.50
CA LEU A 304 -25.10 -5.21 -1.62
C LEU A 304 -25.07 -6.72 -1.37
N LYS A 305 -23.96 -7.25 -0.83
CA LYS A 305 -23.86 -8.66 -0.42
C LYS A 305 -24.87 -8.99 0.67
N THR A 306 -25.05 -8.11 1.67
CA THR A 306 -26.03 -8.28 2.74
C THR A 306 -27.46 -8.25 2.23
N GLN A 307 -27.76 -7.42 1.22
CA GLN A 307 -29.05 -7.37 0.55
C GLN A 307 -29.31 -8.59 -0.37
N GLY A 308 -28.34 -9.49 -0.52
CA GLY A 308 -28.44 -10.69 -1.36
C GLY A 308 -28.34 -10.42 -2.85
N ALA A 309 -27.67 -9.33 -3.26
CA ALA A 309 -27.35 -9.06 -4.66
C ALA A 309 -26.65 -10.27 -5.32
N LYS A 310 -27.03 -10.58 -6.55
CA LYS A 310 -26.49 -11.71 -7.31
C LYS A 310 -25.29 -11.31 -8.18
N ILE A 311 -24.39 -10.53 -7.59
CA ILE A 311 -23.18 -10.04 -8.22
C ILE A 311 -22.01 -10.90 -7.72
N ASN A 312 -21.16 -11.36 -8.64
CA ASN A 312 -20.00 -12.21 -8.37
C ASN A 312 -18.70 -11.67 -9.00
N SER A 313 -18.73 -10.47 -9.57
CA SER A 313 -17.58 -9.76 -10.13
C SER A 313 -17.79 -8.26 -9.99
N TRP A 314 -16.74 -7.52 -9.58
CA TRP A 314 -16.84 -6.12 -9.22
C TRP A 314 -15.77 -5.30 -9.94
N GLY A 315 -16.17 -4.25 -10.65
CA GLY A 315 -15.28 -3.27 -11.25
C GLY A 315 -15.24 -2.01 -10.39
N VAL A 316 -14.17 -1.79 -9.63
CA VAL A 316 -14.07 -0.66 -8.70
C VAL A 316 -13.11 0.38 -9.26
N GLY A 317 -13.60 1.62 -9.37
CA GLY A 317 -12.85 2.71 -10.03
C GLY A 317 -12.41 3.80 -9.07
N THR A 318 -13.15 4.92 -9.07
CA THR A 318 -12.80 6.17 -8.39
C THR A 318 -12.44 5.96 -6.92
N ASN A 319 -13.32 5.33 -6.15
CA ASN A 319 -13.15 5.19 -4.70
C ASN A 319 -11.94 4.35 -4.30
N LEU A 320 -11.51 3.41 -5.15
CA LEU A 320 -10.32 2.60 -4.93
C LEU A 320 -9.07 3.38 -5.29
N ILE A 321 -8.96 3.86 -6.54
CA ILE A 321 -7.69 4.44 -7.04
C ILE A 321 -7.34 5.77 -6.39
N THR A 322 -8.31 6.47 -5.83
CA THR A 322 -8.11 7.74 -5.13
C THR A 322 -8.13 7.60 -3.61
N SER A 323 -8.51 6.42 -3.08
CA SER A 323 -8.82 6.24 -1.66
C SER A 323 -9.69 7.39 -1.13
N SER A 324 -10.85 7.60 -1.74
CA SER A 324 -11.66 8.83 -1.68
C SER A 324 -12.08 9.24 -0.25
N ASP A 325 -12.23 8.30 0.65
CA ASP A 325 -12.59 8.49 2.06
C ASP A 325 -11.37 8.81 2.95
N CYS A 326 -10.15 8.50 2.47
CA CYS A 326 -8.90 8.76 3.18
C CYS A 326 -7.80 9.09 2.16
N PRO A 327 -7.64 10.36 1.74
CA PRO A 327 -6.76 10.72 0.62
C PRO A 327 -5.26 10.70 0.95
N ALA A 328 -4.88 10.51 2.21
CA ALA A 328 -3.50 10.54 2.66
C ALA A 328 -3.18 9.43 3.66
N PHE A 329 -2.09 8.72 3.45
CA PHE A 329 -1.60 7.69 4.37
C PHE A 329 -1.02 8.27 5.66
N GLY A 330 -0.45 9.48 5.58
CA GLY A 330 0.09 10.21 6.71
C GLY A 330 1.40 9.66 7.26
N GLY A 331 2.21 9.03 6.41
CA GLY A 331 3.56 8.61 6.74
C GLY A 331 4.47 9.79 7.05
N VAL A 332 5.43 9.56 7.92
CA VAL A 332 6.44 10.54 8.36
C VAL A 332 7.81 9.87 8.42
N TYR A 333 8.85 10.69 8.31
CA TYR A 333 10.24 10.27 8.38
C TYR A 333 10.94 11.04 9.49
N LYS A 334 11.53 10.35 10.47
CA LYS A 334 12.01 11.00 11.68
C LYS A 334 13.35 10.45 12.16
N LEU A 335 14.25 11.38 12.51
CA LEU A 335 15.53 11.07 13.14
C LEU A 335 15.28 10.32 14.47
N ALA A 336 15.89 9.15 14.59
CA ALA A 336 15.75 8.26 15.75
C ALA A 336 17.04 8.06 16.55
N ALA A 337 18.20 8.14 15.90
CA ALA A 337 19.50 8.04 16.55
C ALA A 337 20.61 8.69 15.73
N VAL A 338 21.69 9.05 16.39
CA VAL A 338 22.92 9.60 15.78
C VAL A 338 24.12 8.85 16.36
N LYS A 339 25.11 8.59 15.53
CA LYS A 339 26.39 8.01 15.89
C LYS A 339 27.48 8.96 15.38
N GLU A 340 28.32 9.45 16.27
CA GLU A 340 29.30 10.48 15.93
C GLU A 340 30.56 9.92 15.23
N LYS A 341 30.94 8.67 15.56
CA LYS A 341 32.07 7.96 14.93
C LYS A 341 31.71 6.51 14.68
N GLU A 342 32.31 5.91 13.67
CA GLU A 342 31.99 4.55 13.22
C GLU A 342 32.05 3.48 14.31
N ASN A 343 32.90 3.64 15.31
CA ASN A 343 33.11 2.67 16.41
C ASN A 343 32.35 3.02 17.71
N GLU A 344 31.45 4.01 17.68
CA GLU A 344 30.65 4.42 18.82
C GLU A 344 29.23 3.84 18.77
N ASP A 345 28.55 3.81 19.90
CA ASP A 345 27.16 3.41 19.99
C ASP A 345 26.23 4.52 19.45
N PHE A 346 25.05 4.14 18.97
CA PHE A 346 24.02 5.08 18.57
C PHE A 346 23.43 5.82 19.78
N ILE A 347 23.51 7.14 19.77
CA ILE A 347 22.86 8.02 20.74
C ILE A 347 21.40 8.20 20.32
N PRO A 348 20.44 7.71 21.10
CA PRO A 348 19.01 7.84 20.79
C PRO A 348 18.58 9.31 20.72
N LYS A 349 17.70 9.63 19.76
CA LYS A 349 17.11 10.97 19.60
C LYS A 349 15.60 10.88 19.68
N ILE A 350 14.97 11.83 20.35
CA ILE A 350 13.54 11.92 20.50
C ILE A 350 13.04 13.34 20.21
N LYS A 351 11.92 13.45 19.52
CA LYS A 351 11.23 14.74 19.34
C LYS A 351 10.10 14.82 20.36
N LEU A 352 10.13 15.86 21.21
CA LEU A 352 8.99 16.23 22.05
C LEU A 352 7.87 16.88 21.21
N SER A 353 6.66 16.73 21.67
CA SER A 353 5.48 17.37 21.09
C SER A 353 4.41 17.54 22.16
N GLU A 354 3.64 18.62 22.09
CA GLU A 354 2.44 18.80 22.91
C GLU A 354 1.39 17.70 22.68
N ASN A 355 1.38 17.10 21.49
CA ASN A 355 0.55 15.94 21.21
C ASN A 355 1.37 14.67 21.44
N SER A 356 0.98 13.87 22.42
CA SER A 356 1.63 12.59 22.77
C SER A 356 1.72 11.60 21.60
N GLU A 357 0.75 11.60 20.68
CA GLU A 357 0.76 10.79 19.47
C GLU A 357 1.90 11.15 18.50
N LYS A 358 2.48 12.35 18.61
CA LYS A 358 3.60 12.82 17.78
C LYS A 358 4.96 12.56 18.38
N VAL A 359 5.02 12.05 19.60
CA VAL A 359 6.27 11.64 20.25
C VAL A 359 6.81 10.41 19.55
N THR A 360 8.10 10.43 19.16
CA THR A 360 8.73 9.35 18.40
C THR A 360 9.30 8.27 19.31
N ASN A 361 9.58 7.09 18.78
CA ASN A 361 10.34 6.05 19.46
C ASN A 361 11.83 6.21 19.10
N PRO A 362 12.73 6.41 20.10
CA PRO A 362 14.15 6.67 19.86
C PRO A 362 14.95 5.40 19.55
N GLY A 363 16.17 5.56 19.08
CA GLY A 363 17.17 4.50 18.94
C GLY A 363 17.20 3.81 17.57
N ASN A 364 18.23 2.99 17.35
CA ASN A 364 18.30 2.11 16.18
C ASN A 364 17.46 0.86 16.47
N LYS A 365 16.31 0.73 15.82
CA LYS A 365 15.25 -0.23 16.16
C LYS A 365 15.08 -1.34 15.13
N THR A 366 14.48 -2.44 15.58
CA THR A 366 13.86 -3.46 14.74
C THR A 366 12.46 -3.80 15.26
N ILE A 367 11.72 -4.67 14.56
CA ILE A 367 10.37 -5.08 14.91
C ILE A 367 10.29 -6.60 14.86
N PHE A 368 9.73 -7.19 15.92
CA PHE A 368 9.33 -8.59 15.94
C PHE A 368 7.83 -8.72 16.00
N ARG A 369 7.23 -9.41 15.03
CA ARG A 369 5.84 -9.84 15.09
C ARG A 369 5.70 -11.06 15.98
N ILE A 370 4.78 -11.00 16.90
CA ILE A 370 4.49 -12.04 17.87
C ILE A 370 3.23 -12.80 17.42
N TYR A 371 3.40 -14.07 17.12
CA TYR A 371 2.28 -14.95 16.76
C TYR A 371 1.89 -15.85 17.91
N ASP A 372 0.61 -16.12 18.04
CA ASP A 372 0.12 -17.20 18.86
C ASP A 372 0.55 -18.54 18.26
N LYS A 373 1.21 -19.36 19.06
CA LYS A 373 1.82 -20.61 18.58
C LYS A 373 0.81 -21.67 18.16
N GLU A 374 -0.38 -21.67 18.76
CA GLU A 374 -1.43 -22.64 18.48
C GLU A 374 -2.24 -22.25 17.23
N SER A 375 -2.69 -21.01 17.16
CA SER A 375 -3.55 -20.53 16.07
C SER A 375 -2.80 -19.95 14.88
N GLY A 376 -1.52 -19.56 15.04
CA GLY A 376 -0.75 -18.83 14.04
C GLY A 376 -1.22 -17.38 13.83
N LYS A 377 -2.10 -16.88 14.70
CA LYS A 377 -2.65 -15.52 14.61
C LYS A 377 -1.72 -14.49 15.27
N ILE A 378 -1.74 -13.25 14.75
CA ILE A 378 -0.99 -12.14 15.31
C ILE A 378 -1.53 -11.79 16.71
N ARG A 379 -0.64 -11.68 17.69
CA ARG A 379 -0.95 -11.20 19.05
C ARG A 379 -0.60 -9.73 19.23
N ALA A 380 0.60 -9.35 18.79
CA ALA A 380 1.14 -8.00 18.90
C ALA A 380 2.37 -7.85 18.00
N ASP A 381 2.81 -6.63 17.79
CA ASP A 381 4.14 -6.33 17.27
C ASP A 381 5.01 -5.66 18.34
N LEU A 382 6.26 -6.07 18.43
CA LEU A 382 7.23 -5.59 19.41
C LEU A 382 8.28 -4.73 18.72
N ILE A 383 8.31 -3.44 19.03
CA ILE A 383 9.41 -2.55 18.64
C ILE A 383 10.49 -2.64 19.71
N CYS A 384 11.72 -2.94 19.31
CA CYS A 384 12.87 -3.08 20.21
C CYS A 384 14.12 -2.49 19.57
N LEU A 385 15.22 -2.40 20.32
CA LEU A 385 16.52 -2.05 19.75
C LEU A 385 17.04 -3.19 18.86
N ALA A 386 17.81 -2.83 17.83
CA ALA A 386 18.30 -3.79 16.84
C ALA A 386 19.31 -4.83 17.41
N ASP A 387 19.85 -4.58 18.61
CA ASP A 387 20.75 -5.47 19.32
C ASP A 387 20.03 -6.40 20.33
N GLU A 388 18.72 -6.24 20.51
CA GLU A 388 17.96 -7.11 21.42
C GLU A 388 17.67 -8.46 20.79
N THR A 389 17.75 -9.50 21.61
CA THR A 389 17.40 -10.88 21.25
C THR A 389 16.40 -11.44 22.24
N PHE A 390 15.48 -12.27 21.75
CA PHE A 390 14.40 -12.82 22.57
C PHE A 390 14.39 -14.34 22.52
N ASP A 391 14.13 -14.95 23.68
CA ASP A 391 13.99 -16.41 23.86
C ASP A 391 12.49 -16.74 23.97
N GLU A 392 11.93 -17.39 22.96
CA GLU A 392 10.51 -17.74 22.90
C GLU A 392 10.04 -18.67 24.05
N SER A 393 10.98 -19.31 24.75
CA SER A 393 10.66 -20.15 25.92
C SER A 393 10.40 -19.36 27.21
N LYS A 394 10.75 -18.06 27.22
CA LYS A 394 10.62 -17.18 28.39
C LYS A 394 9.40 -16.27 28.30
N ASP A 395 8.89 -15.87 29.46
CA ASP A 395 7.87 -14.84 29.55
C ASP A 395 8.41 -13.49 29.05
N MET A 396 7.59 -12.77 28.30
CA MET A 396 7.89 -11.43 27.79
C MET A 396 6.88 -10.43 28.35
N ILE A 397 7.33 -9.22 28.67
CA ILE A 397 6.47 -8.09 29.02
C ILE A 397 6.69 -7.01 27.97
N ILE A 398 5.62 -6.56 27.36
CA ILE A 398 5.59 -5.49 26.35
C ILE A 398 4.81 -4.30 26.90
N PHE A 399 5.16 -3.10 26.45
CA PHE A 399 4.73 -1.83 27.03
C PHE A 399 4.12 -0.93 25.97
N ASP A 400 2.90 -0.45 26.24
CA ASP A 400 2.26 0.54 25.37
C ASP A 400 3.12 1.82 25.29
N PRO A 401 3.43 2.31 24.08
CA PRO A 401 4.31 3.46 23.89
C PRO A 401 3.72 4.80 24.30
N ILE A 402 2.42 4.89 24.57
CA ILE A 402 1.67 6.11 24.92
C ILE A 402 1.06 5.99 26.31
N GLU A 403 0.27 4.93 26.53
CA GLU A 403 -0.42 4.68 27.79
C GLU A 403 0.48 3.85 28.72
N THR A 404 1.43 4.53 29.33
CA THR A 404 2.57 3.94 30.08
C THR A 404 2.19 3.00 31.23
N TRP A 405 0.94 3.04 31.70
CA TRP A 405 0.40 2.09 32.69
C TRP A 405 -0.04 0.76 32.05
N LYS A 406 -0.26 0.73 30.73
CA LYS A 406 -0.62 -0.50 30.04
C LYS A 406 0.61 -1.32 29.72
N LYS A 407 0.56 -2.57 30.07
CA LYS A 407 1.58 -3.58 29.74
C LYS A 407 0.94 -4.95 29.61
N THR A 408 1.45 -5.73 28.68
CA THR A 408 0.95 -7.06 28.40
C THR A 408 2.03 -8.09 28.70
N LYS A 409 1.66 -9.14 29.44
CA LYS A 409 2.53 -10.30 29.69
C LYS A 409 2.19 -11.41 28.71
N ILE A 410 3.18 -11.84 27.94
CA ILE A 410 3.10 -12.97 27.02
C ILE A 410 3.86 -14.13 27.65
N LYS A 411 3.19 -15.28 27.80
CA LYS A 411 3.77 -16.46 28.47
C LYS A 411 4.74 -17.18 27.54
N GLY A 412 5.90 -17.54 28.04
CA GLY A 412 6.90 -18.32 27.33
C GLY A 412 6.38 -19.64 26.80
N GLY A 413 6.85 -20.05 25.64
CA GLY A 413 6.44 -21.27 24.95
C GLY A 413 5.07 -21.21 24.25
N THR A 414 4.30 -20.11 24.39
CA THR A 414 2.98 -19.93 23.77
C THR A 414 2.99 -19.03 22.53
N TYR A 415 4.16 -18.55 22.13
CA TYR A 415 4.32 -17.63 20.99
C TYR A 415 5.52 -17.99 20.12
N THR A 416 5.56 -17.46 18.93
CA THR A 416 6.71 -17.45 18.03
C THR A 416 6.95 -16.03 17.52
N LEU A 417 8.19 -15.75 17.10
CA LEU A 417 8.65 -14.44 16.66
C LEU A 417 9.07 -14.45 15.18
N ARG A 418 8.79 -13.37 14.48
CA ARG A 418 9.33 -13.10 13.14
C ARG A 418 9.82 -11.65 13.07
N GLU A 419 11.08 -11.45 12.76
CA GLU A 419 11.60 -10.12 12.47
C GLU A 419 11.00 -9.60 11.16
N LEU A 420 10.52 -8.35 11.17
CA LEU A 420 9.83 -7.77 10.01
C LEU A 420 10.77 -6.95 9.12
N LEU A 421 11.77 -6.26 9.70
CA LEU A 421 12.72 -5.47 8.93
C LEU A 421 13.80 -6.35 8.31
N VAL A 422 13.81 -6.41 6.98
CA VAL A 422 14.85 -7.12 6.24
C VAL A 422 15.85 -6.15 5.61
N PRO A 423 17.13 -6.53 5.41
CA PRO A 423 18.10 -5.70 4.71
C PRO A 423 17.72 -5.54 3.24
N VAL A 424 17.67 -4.28 2.77
CA VAL A 424 17.37 -3.92 1.38
C VAL A 424 18.62 -3.37 0.69
N PHE A 425 19.33 -2.44 1.34
CA PHE A 425 20.62 -1.97 0.92
C PHE A 425 21.64 -2.18 2.04
N LYS A 426 22.86 -2.54 1.65
CA LYS A 426 24.02 -2.64 2.51
C LYS A 426 25.19 -1.90 1.86
N LYS A 427 25.70 -0.87 2.55
CA LYS A 427 26.79 -0.01 2.05
C LYS A 427 26.52 0.45 0.62
N GLY A 428 25.31 0.97 0.36
CA GLY A 428 24.86 1.44 -0.95
C GLY A 428 24.52 0.36 -1.98
N MET A 429 24.76 -0.91 -1.68
CA MET A 429 24.46 -2.00 -2.62
C MET A 429 23.11 -2.64 -2.29
N CYS A 430 22.25 -2.79 -3.31
CA CYS A 430 21.00 -3.51 -3.16
C CYS A 430 21.25 -5.01 -2.93
N VAL A 431 20.74 -5.53 -1.82
CA VAL A 431 20.85 -6.93 -1.41
C VAL A 431 19.50 -7.66 -1.37
N TYR A 432 18.41 -6.93 -1.66
CA TYR A 432 17.05 -7.45 -1.66
C TYR A 432 16.63 -7.84 -3.09
N ASN A 433 16.01 -9.00 -3.21
CA ASN A 433 15.41 -9.45 -4.47
C ASN A 433 13.88 -9.29 -4.37
N SER A 434 13.33 -8.31 -5.09
CA SER A 434 11.90 -8.03 -5.08
C SER A 434 11.12 -9.17 -5.72
N PRO A 435 10.10 -9.73 -5.04
CA PRO A 435 9.19 -10.67 -5.66
C PRO A 435 8.34 -9.98 -6.76
N SER A 436 7.74 -10.77 -7.65
CA SER A 436 6.75 -10.25 -8.59
C SER A 436 5.50 -9.73 -7.88
N VAL A 437 4.74 -8.83 -8.53
CA VAL A 437 3.49 -8.29 -7.95
C VAL A 437 2.50 -9.38 -7.57
N MET A 438 2.44 -10.46 -8.36
CA MET A 438 1.54 -11.58 -8.07
C MET A 438 2.00 -12.39 -6.85
N GLU A 439 3.30 -12.58 -6.66
CA GLU A 439 3.84 -13.19 -5.44
C GLU A 439 3.59 -12.31 -4.21
N ILE A 440 3.75 -10.97 -4.35
CA ILE A 440 3.44 -10.00 -3.28
C ILE A 440 1.95 -10.05 -2.92
N ARG A 441 1.05 -10.17 -3.88
CA ARG A 441 -0.39 -10.37 -3.65
C ARG A 441 -0.64 -11.65 -2.83
N ASP A 442 0.05 -12.74 -3.15
CA ASP A 442 -0.09 -14.00 -2.42
C ASP A 442 0.47 -13.88 -0.98
N ILE A 443 1.56 -13.12 -0.79
CA ILE A 443 2.07 -12.76 0.53
C ILE A 443 1.01 -11.97 1.30
N CYS A 444 0.41 -10.93 0.71
CA CYS A 444 -0.64 -10.14 1.35
C CYS A 444 -1.85 -11.00 1.77
N THR A 445 -2.24 -11.95 0.95
CA THR A 445 -3.32 -12.89 1.26
C THR A 445 -2.98 -13.74 2.49
N LYS A 446 -1.75 -14.27 2.57
CA LYS A 446 -1.26 -15.05 3.71
C LYS A 446 -1.14 -14.18 4.98
N GLU A 447 -0.62 -12.98 4.85
CA GLU A 447 -0.50 -12.03 5.97
C GLU A 447 -1.88 -11.69 6.57
N LYS A 448 -2.87 -11.36 5.72
CA LYS A 448 -4.24 -11.13 6.18
C LYS A 448 -4.86 -12.34 6.88
N ALA A 449 -4.52 -13.54 6.46
CA ALA A 449 -4.99 -14.76 7.11
C ALA A 449 -4.44 -14.94 8.54
N THR A 450 -3.37 -14.23 8.92
CA THR A 450 -2.85 -14.22 10.31
C THR A 450 -3.57 -13.23 11.22
N LEU A 451 -4.37 -12.30 10.67
CA LEU A 451 -5.21 -11.40 11.47
C LEU A 451 -6.42 -12.15 12.05
N TRP A 452 -6.86 -11.73 13.23
CA TRP A 452 -8.14 -12.13 13.78
C TRP A 452 -9.29 -11.56 12.96
N GLU A 453 -10.44 -12.22 12.93
CA GLU A 453 -11.61 -11.76 12.17
C GLU A 453 -12.08 -10.37 12.64
N GLU A 454 -11.94 -10.10 13.95
CA GLU A 454 -12.26 -8.84 14.56
C GLU A 454 -11.44 -7.68 14.01
N SER A 455 -10.19 -7.92 13.60
CA SER A 455 -9.31 -6.91 13.01
C SER A 455 -9.59 -6.69 11.51
N LEU A 456 -10.30 -7.61 10.86
CA LEU A 456 -10.69 -7.47 9.45
C LEU A 456 -12.00 -6.69 9.24
N ARG A 457 -12.76 -6.40 10.30
CA ARG A 457 -14.03 -5.68 10.22
C ARG A 457 -13.87 -4.33 9.52
N LEU A 458 -14.84 -3.98 8.71
CA LEU A 458 -14.86 -2.67 8.03
C LEU A 458 -15.21 -1.53 8.98
N VAL A 459 -16.01 -1.82 10.00
CA VAL A 459 -16.48 -0.86 11.01
C VAL A 459 -16.10 -1.36 12.40
N ASN A 460 -15.53 -0.47 13.21
CA ASN A 460 -15.09 -0.76 14.59
C ASN A 460 -14.24 -2.05 14.69
N PRO A 461 -13.14 -2.14 13.92
CA PRO A 461 -12.24 -3.29 14.00
C PRO A 461 -11.46 -3.30 15.32
N HIS A 462 -11.01 -4.48 15.75
CA HIS A 462 -10.09 -4.61 16.87
C HIS A 462 -8.68 -4.25 16.44
N GLU A 463 -8.05 -3.33 17.16
CA GLU A 463 -6.67 -2.92 16.89
C GLU A 463 -5.66 -3.95 17.41
N VAL A 464 -4.58 -4.14 16.67
CA VAL A 464 -3.43 -4.96 17.09
C VAL A 464 -2.48 -4.09 17.90
N TYR A 465 -1.98 -4.62 19.02
CA TYR A 465 -1.04 -3.91 19.87
C TYR A 465 0.33 -3.78 19.19
N VAL A 466 0.91 -2.57 19.27
CA VAL A 466 2.28 -2.26 18.83
C VAL A 466 3.00 -1.67 20.03
N ASP A 467 3.73 -2.51 20.72
CA ASP A 467 4.29 -2.22 22.03
C ASP A 467 5.83 -2.18 21.97
N LEU A 468 6.44 -1.65 23.03
CA LEU A 468 7.89 -1.52 23.16
C LEU A 468 8.47 -2.64 24.04
N SER A 469 9.74 -3.02 23.76
CA SER A 469 10.52 -3.82 24.69
C SER A 469 10.80 -3.03 25.99
N ASP A 470 11.08 -3.74 27.07
CA ASP A 470 11.44 -3.13 28.37
C ASP A 470 12.65 -2.18 28.24
N LYS A 471 13.67 -2.58 27.47
CA LYS A 471 14.88 -1.76 27.24
C LYS A 471 14.55 -0.48 26.50
N LEU A 472 13.80 -0.56 25.38
CA LEU A 472 13.42 0.60 24.58
C LEU A 472 12.45 1.51 25.34
N TYR A 473 11.50 0.93 26.10
CA TYR A 473 10.58 1.67 26.95
C TYR A 473 11.32 2.52 28.00
N LYS A 474 12.32 1.94 28.68
CA LYS A 474 13.15 2.66 29.68
C LYS A 474 13.91 3.81 29.04
N ILE A 475 14.62 3.56 27.94
CA ILE A 475 15.34 4.62 27.20
C ILE A 475 14.41 5.77 26.78
N LYS A 476 13.22 5.43 26.26
CA LYS A 476 12.23 6.44 25.88
C LYS A 476 11.77 7.27 27.09
N SER A 477 11.50 6.61 28.22
CA SER A 477 11.05 7.28 29.45
C SER A 477 12.12 8.19 30.03
N GLU A 478 13.36 7.75 30.11
CA GLU A 478 14.50 8.53 30.57
C GLU A 478 14.74 9.77 29.71
N LEU A 479 14.70 9.61 28.37
CA LEU A 479 14.85 10.73 27.43
C LEU A 479 13.70 11.76 27.55
N LEU A 480 12.48 11.29 27.77
CA LEU A 480 11.33 12.20 27.97
C LEU A 480 11.49 13.01 29.24
N GLU A 481 11.93 12.39 30.34
CA GLU A 481 12.19 13.08 31.60
C GLU A 481 13.33 14.10 31.46
N GLU A 482 14.48 13.69 30.91
CA GLU A 482 15.63 14.59 30.67
C GLU A 482 15.26 15.80 29.83
N MET A 483 14.56 15.61 28.70
CA MET A 483 14.19 16.69 27.81
C MET A 483 13.13 17.61 28.44
N SER A 484 12.24 17.07 29.26
CA SER A 484 11.26 17.87 30.00
C SER A 484 11.95 18.76 31.06
N MET A 485 12.94 18.25 31.75
CA MET A 485 13.75 19.03 32.71
C MET A 485 14.55 20.12 32.03
N LYS A 486 15.22 19.81 30.90
CA LYS A 486 15.95 20.84 30.12
C LYS A 486 15.04 21.96 29.60
N ALA A 487 13.81 21.65 29.22
CA ALA A 487 12.84 22.66 28.80
C ALA A 487 12.44 23.60 29.97
N LEU A 488 12.35 23.08 31.19
CA LEU A 488 12.07 23.89 32.39
C LEU A 488 13.26 24.78 32.80
N GLU A 489 14.51 24.34 32.58
CA GLU A 489 15.71 25.11 32.88
C GLU A 489 15.97 26.27 31.91
N GLN A 490 15.33 26.28 30.73
CA GLN A 490 15.46 27.32 29.70
C GLN A 490 14.39 28.43 29.82
N ILE A 491 13.44 28.30 30.75
CA ILE A 491 12.43 29.29 31.10
C ILE A 491 12.88 30.08 32.30
#